data_7b3becaef2050214043a5c26a6ef5507
#
_entry.id   7b3becaef2050214043a5c26a6ef5507
#
_cell.length_a   1.000
_cell.length_b   1.000
_cell.length_c   1.000
_cell.angle_alpha   90.00
_cell.angle_beta   90.00
_cell.angle_gamma   90.00
#
_symmetry.space_group_name_H-M   'P 1'
#
loop_
_entity.id
_entity.type
_entity.pdbx_description
1 polymer ?
#
loop_
_entity_poly.entity_id
_entity_poly.type
_entity_poly.pdbx_seq_one_letter_code
_entity_poly.pdbx_strand_id
1 'polypeptide(L)'
;MNKRSEQELFLNYIRDIYIAYPSLEINDDTIYNELSHFYEENGIRKRIGNNGLLLNVQQSLARKFGSKFSSGGYFWFYENRKNYGDTDYYNKLYDAIKLYISVDAENLYDVTRKVIEYIQKENVLTQTKVAKNMRNDVLVVRVANGEEAKKVIDFVNGLGYKSSIKPNPFVFSSG
;
A
#
# COMPACT_ATOMS: atom_id res chain seq x y z
N MET A 1 -5.05 8.16 19.41
CA MET A 1 -5.98 9.14 18.80
C MET A 1 -7.06 8.38 18.04
N ASN A 2 -8.32 8.79 18.10
CA ASN A 2 -9.41 8.10 17.41
C ASN A 2 -9.33 8.37 15.89
N LYS A 3 -9.65 7.38 15.07
CA LYS A 3 -9.66 7.47 13.59
C LYS A 3 -10.44 8.69 13.08
N ARG A 4 -11.57 8.99 13.72
CA ARG A 4 -12.42 10.15 13.40
C ARG A 4 -11.70 11.48 13.66
N SER A 5 -10.93 11.58 14.73
CA SER A 5 -10.19 12.83 15.04
C SER A 5 -9.05 13.10 14.06
N GLU A 6 -8.40 12.06 13.52
CA GLU A 6 -7.36 12.21 12.49
C GLU A 6 -7.95 12.70 11.16
N GLN A 7 -9.12 12.20 10.77
CA GLN A 7 -9.84 12.68 9.60
C GLN A 7 -10.28 14.15 9.76
N GLU A 8 -10.80 14.52 10.92
CA GLU A 8 -11.20 15.89 11.22
C GLU A 8 -10.00 16.86 11.19
N LEU A 9 -8.86 16.46 11.72
CA LEU A 9 -7.63 17.25 11.66
C LEU A 9 -7.17 17.46 10.22
N PHE A 10 -7.20 16.43 9.40
CA PHE A 10 -6.83 16.56 7.98
C PHE A 10 -7.80 17.46 7.20
N LEU A 11 -9.11 17.32 7.41
CA LEU A 11 -10.10 18.19 6.77
C LEU A 11 -9.93 19.66 7.16
N ASN A 12 -9.61 19.94 8.42
CA ASN A 12 -9.29 21.29 8.87
C ASN A 12 -8.00 21.81 8.21
N TYR A 13 -6.97 20.99 8.12
CA TYR A 13 -5.71 21.32 7.43
C TYR A 13 -5.95 21.69 5.96
N ILE A 14 -6.71 20.89 5.21
CA ILE A 14 -7.07 21.21 3.81
C ILE A 14 -7.89 22.47 3.71
N ARG A 15 -8.86 22.67 4.60
CA ARG A 15 -9.65 23.92 4.65
C ARG A 15 -8.76 25.14 4.86
N ASP A 16 -7.81 25.06 5.77
CA ASP A 16 -6.94 26.19 6.10
C ASP A 16 -6.00 26.52 4.93
N ILE A 17 -5.51 25.52 4.19
CA ILE A 17 -4.78 25.71 2.94
C ILE A 17 -5.65 26.42 1.89
N TYR A 18 -6.89 25.96 1.70
CA TYR A 18 -7.81 26.56 0.72
C TYR A 18 -8.16 28.02 1.06
N ILE A 19 -8.31 28.33 2.35
CA ILE A 19 -8.56 29.71 2.80
C ILE A 19 -7.32 30.59 2.55
N ALA A 20 -6.12 30.08 2.79
CA ALA A 20 -4.88 30.81 2.59
C ALA A 20 -4.54 31.01 1.10
N TYR A 21 -4.92 30.06 0.26
CA TYR A 21 -4.60 30.03 -1.18
C TYR A 21 -5.86 29.71 -2.02
N PRO A 22 -6.83 30.65 -2.13
CA PRO A 22 -8.11 30.37 -2.78
C PRO A 22 -8.00 30.14 -4.30
N SER A 23 -6.87 30.47 -4.92
CA SER A 23 -6.57 30.18 -6.33
C SER A 23 -5.93 28.80 -6.55
N LEU A 24 -5.66 28.04 -5.50
CA LEU A 24 -5.10 26.69 -5.60
C LEU A 24 -6.15 25.75 -6.20
N GLU A 25 -5.82 25.14 -7.31
CA GLU A 25 -6.66 24.09 -7.89
C GLU A 25 -6.56 22.82 -7.02
N ILE A 26 -7.68 22.44 -6.42
CA ILE A 26 -7.76 21.22 -5.63
C ILE A 26 -8.16 20.08 -6.55
N ASN A 27 -7.18 19.24 -6.89
CA ASN A 27 -7.37 18.02 -7.65
C ASN A 27 -6.81 16.83 -6.86
N ASP A 28 -6.96 15.60 -7.39
CA ASP A 28 -6.55 14.38 -6.72
C ASP A 28 -5.06 14.36 -6.36
N ASP A 29 -4.21 14.92 -7.23
CA ASP A 29 -2.76 14.98 -6.97
C ASP A 29 -2.43 15.96 -5.85
N THR A 30 -3.11 17.11 -5.81
CA THR A 30 -2.96 18.10 -4.74
C THR A 30 -3.39 17.49 -3.40
N ILE A 31 -4.57 16.85 -3.34
CA ILE A 31 -5.06 16.19 -2.12
C ILE A 31 -4.11 15.07 -1.69
N TYR A 32 -3.59 14.28 -2.62
CA TYR A 32 -2.64 13.21 -2.32
C TYR A 32 -1.34 13.74 -1.73
N ASN A 33 -0.80 14.80 -2.30
CA ASN A 33 0.45 15.41 -1.82
C ASN A 33 0.27 16.02 -0.42
N GLU A 34 -0.81 16.78 -0.22
CA GLU A 34 -1.13 17.40 1.08
C GLU A 34 -1.41 16.35 2.15
N LEU A 35 -2.10 15.26 1.81
CA LEU A 35 -2.29 14.14 2.71
C LEU A 35 -0.95 13.50 3.12
N SER A 36 -0.01 13.41 2.20
CA SER A 36 1.31 12.87 2.47
C SER A 36 2.11 13.77 3.40
N HIS A 37 2.09 15.09 3.19
CA HIS A 37 2.71 16.08 4.08
C HIS A 37 2.08 16.08 5.47
N PHE A 38 0.76 16.10 5.56
CA PHE A 38 0.04 16.03 6.83
C PHE A 38 0.44 14.82 7.67
N TYR A 39 0.59 13.65 7.04
CA TYR A 39 1.04 12.46 7.75
C TYR A 39 2.48 12.55 8.26
N GLU A 40 3.38 13.19 7.51
CA GLU A 40 4.77 13.36 7.91
C GLU A 40 4.87 14.37 9.06
N GLU A 41 4.21 15.52 8.97
CA GLU A 41 4.24 16.59 9.97
C GLU A 41 3.61 16.18 11.31
N ASN A 42 2.50 15.42 11.25
CA ASN A 42 1.81 14.98 12.46
C ASN A 42 2.35 13.65 13.04
N GLY A 43 3.47 13.15 12.51
CA GLY A 43 4.13 11.93 13.01
C GLY A 43 3.29 10.65 12.85
N ILE A 44 2.22 10.71 12.05
CA ILE A 44 1.33 9.57 11.76
C ILE A 44 2.08 8.58 10.87
N ARG A 45 2.92 9.11 9.97
CA ARG A 45 3.90 8.36 9.18
C ARG A 45 5.25 8.35 9.86
N LYS A 46 5.41 7.61 10.93
CA LYS A 46 6.77 7.34 11.42
C LYS A 46 7.51 6.54 10.36
N ARG A 47 8.52 7.14 9.73
CA ARG A 47 9.58 6.39 9.07
C ARG A 47 10.29 5.60 10.16
N ILE A 48 9.86 4.38 10.40
CA ILE A 48 10.53 3.48 11.33
C ILE A 48 11.83 3.09 10.64
N GLY A 49 12.92 3.73 11.06
CA GLY A 49 14.21 3.55 10.45
C GLY A 49 14.72 2.13 10.63
N ASN A 50 14.66 1.34 9.59
CA ASN A 50 15.56 0.22 9.35
C ASN A 50 15.60 -0.08 7.84
N ASN A 51 16.16 0.84 7.08
CA ASN A 51 16.26 0.75 5.62
C ASN A 51 17.03 -0.50 5.13
N GLY A 52 17.96 -1.01 5.93
CA GLY A 52 18.74 -2.20 5.61
C GLY A 52 17.91 -3.48 5.60
N LEU A 53 17.03 -3.66 6.58
CA LEU A 53 16.18 -4.87 6.67
C LEU A 53 15.22 -4.95 5.48
N LEU A 54 14.61 -3.83 5.10
CA LEU A 54 13.65 -3.79 3.99
C LEU A 54 14.30 -3.96 2.63
N LEU A 55 15.53 -3.48 2.45
CA LEU A 55 16.30 -3.76 1.25
C LEU A 55 16.56 -5.27 1.11
N ASN A 56 16.92 -5.93 2.19
CA ASN A 56 17.11 -7.38 2.21
C ASN A 56 15.81 -8.14 1.90
N VAL A 57 14.66 -7.67 2.42
CA VAL A 57 13.34 -8.23 2.09
C VAL A 57 13.06 -8.10 0.60
N GLN A 58 13.21 -6.90 0.04
CA GLN A 58 13.01 -6.66 -1.40
C GLN A 58 13.92 -7.54 -2.27
N GLN A 59 15.21 -7.65 -1.92
CA GLN A 59 16.16 -8.49 -2.65
C GLN A 59 15.81 -9.98 -2.57
N SER A 60 15.32 -10.43 -1.42
CA SER A 60 14.90 -11.82 -1.23
C SER A 60 13.64 -12.16 -2.03
N LEU A 61 12.67 -11.22 -2.06
CA LEU A 61 11.48 -11.33 -2.90
C LEU A 61 11.85 -11.31 -4.39
N ALA A 62 12.74 -10.42 -4.79
CA ALA A 62 13.22 -10.31 -6.17
C ALA A 62 13.93 -11.60 -6.64
N ARG A 63 14.73 -12.22 -5.79
CA ARG A 63 15.37 -13.52 -6.10
C ARG A 63 14.34 -14.63 -6.27
N LYS A 64 13.27 -14.62 -5.48
CA LYS A 64 12.25 -15.69 -5.52
C LYS A 64 11.22 -15.50 -6.64
N PHE A 65 10.77 -14.27 -6.85
CA PHE A 65 9.63 -13.96 -7.72
C PHE A 65 9.97 -13.09 -8.95
N GLY A 66 11.25 -12.74 -9.10
CA GLY A 66 11.73 -11.88 -10.17
C GLY A 66 12.04 -10.45 -9.74
N SER A 67 12.92 -9.79 -10.49
CA SER A 67 13.47 -8.47 -10.16
C SER A 67 12.74 -7.39 -10.92
N LYS A 68 11.72 -6.79 -10.32
CA LYS A 68 11.06 -5.59 -10.83
C LYS A 68 11.12 -4.49 -9.79
N PHE A 69 11.83 -3.40 -10.11
CA PHE A 69 11.98 -2.25 -9.22
C PHE A 69 11.49 -0.97 -9.90
N SER A 70 10.93 -0.06 -9.12
CA SER A 70 10.64 1.28 -9.57
C SER A 70 11.92 2.07 -9.85
N SER A 71 11.79 3.17 -10.60
CA SER A 71 12.83 4.17 -10.75
C SER A 71 13.36 4.59 -9.36
N GLY A 72 14.65 4.52 -9.15
CA GLY A 72 15.29 4.80 -7.86
C GLY A 72 15.18 3.70 -6.80
N GLY A 73 14.60 2.54 -7.11
CA GLY A 73 14.55 1.40 -6.19
C GLY A 73 13.66 1.59 -4.96
N TYR A 74 12.70 2.54 -4.98
CA TYR A 74 11.82 2.81 -3.85
C TYR A 74 10.81 1.70 -3.59
N PHE A 75 10.40 0.98 -4.64
CA PHE A 75 9.46 -0.14 -4.56
C PHE A 75 9.97 -1.33 -5.33
N TRP A 76 9.74 -2.51 -4.79
CA TRP A 76 9.78 -3.75 -5.54
C TRP A 76 8.35 -4.13 -5.92
N PHE A 77 8.16 -4.62 -7.16
CA PHE A 77 6.87 -4.99 -7.72
C PHE A 77 6.83 -6.46 -8.10
N TYR A 78 5.69 -7.07 -7.83
CA TYR A 78 5.27 -8.35 -8.38
C TYR A 78 3.99 -8.16 -9.20
N GLU A 79 3.94 -8.73 -10.40
CA GLU A 79 2.78 -8.68 -11.28
C GLU A 79 2.33 -10.10 -11.62
N ASN A 80 1.05 -10.41 -11.39
CA ASN A 80 0.39 -11.55 -12.01
C ASN A 80 -0.58 -11.04 -13.07
N ARG A 81 -0.18 -11.18 -14.33
CA ARG A 81 -0.92 -10.65 -15.48
C ARG A 81 -1.96 -11.63 -16.01
N LYS A 82 -2.00 -12.84 -15.47
CA LYS A 82 -2.73 -13.95 -16.10
C LYS A 82 -2.25 -14.10 -17.56
N ASN A 83 -3.20 -14.08 -18.49
CA ASN A 83 -2.91 -14.14 -19.93
C ASN A 83 -3.13 -12.78 -20.64
N TYR A 84 -3.21 -11.68 -19.90
CA TYR A 84 -3.43 -10.36 -20.48
C TYR A 84 -2.12 -9.76 -20.99
N GLY A 85 -2.17 -9.17 -22.19
CA GLY A 85 -1.12 -8.26 -22.70
C GLY A 85 -1.04 -6.97 -21.85
N ASP A 86 0.01 -6.17 -22.07
CA ASP A 86 0.28 -4.99 -21.27
C ASP A 86 -0.91 -4.01 -21.18
N THR A 87 -1.48 -3.67 -22.33
CA THR A 87 -2.60 -2.71 -22.39
C THR A 87 -3.82 -3.21 -21.62
N ASP A 88 -4.22 -4.45 -21.81
CA ASP A 88 -5.39 -5.02 -21.16
C ASP A 88 -5.15 -5.17 -19.64
N TYR A 89 -3.94 -5.56 -19.25
CA TYR A 89 -3.57 -5.66 -17.85
C TYR A 89 -3.69 -4.32 -17.13
N TYR A 90 -3.14 -3.24 -17.69
CA TYR A 90 -3.22 -1.93 -17.08
C TYR A 90 -4.64 -1.36 -17.10
N ASN A 91 -5.41 -1.61 -18.16
CA ASN A 91 -6.82 -1.22 -18.20
C ASN A 91 -7.64 -1.93 -17.12
N LYS A 92 -7.41 -3.23 -16.89
CA LYS A 92 -8.09 -3.99 -15.83
C LYS A 92 -7.74 -3.52 -14.43
N LEU A 93 -6.56 -2.93 -14.24
CA LEU A 93 -6.10 -2.37 -12.97
C LEU A 93 -6.24 -0.85 -12.88
N TYR A 94 -6.89 -0.20 -13.85
CA TYR A 94 -7.07 1.26 -13.83
C TYR A 94 -7.86 1.70 -12.59
N ASP A 95 -9.03 1.10 -12.37
CA ASP A 95 -9.89 1.32 -11.20
C ASP A 95 -9.66 0.27 -10.09
N ALA A 96 -8.44 -0.22 -9.97
CA ALA A 96 -8.13 -1.31 -9.05
C ALA A 96 -8.37 -0.94 -7.59
N ILE A 97 -8.87 -1.91 -6.84
CA ILE A 97 -8.93 -1.84 -5.38
C ILE A 97 -7.52 -2.01 -4.83
N LYS A 98 -7.09 -1.08 -3.99
CA LYS A 98 -5.80 -1.12 -3.30
C LYS A 98 -5.98 -1.63 -1.88
N LEU A 99 -5.41 -2.77 -1.60
CA LEU A 99 -5.36 -3.35 -0.25
C LEU A 99 -4.05 -2.91 0.41
N TYR A 100 -4.14 -2.14 1.47
CA TYR A 100 -3.02 -1.69 2.28
C TYR A 100 -2.84 -2.65 3.45
N ILE A 101 -1.77 -3.42 3.43
CA ILE A 101 -1.50 -4.44 4.43
C ILE A 101 -0.39 -3.93 5.35
N SER A 102 -0.76 -3.64 6.60
CA SER A 102 0.19 -3.23 7.63
C SER A 102 0.90 -4.47 8.18
N VAL A 103 2.21 -4.53 8.01
CA VAL A 103 3.04 -5.67 8.44
C VAL A 103 4.28 -5.16 9.13
N ASP A 104 4.61 -5.69 10.30
CA ASP A 104 5.86 -5.37 10.98
C ASP A 104 7.07 -5.89 10.18
N ALA A 105 8.21 -5.22 10.32
CA ALA A 105 9.39 -5.45 9.49
C ALA A 105 9.88 -6.91 9.53
N GLU A 106 9.84 -7.54 10.70
CA GLU A 106 10.27 -8.93 10.91
C GLU A 106 9.37 -9.95 10.19
N ASN A 107 8.10 -9.62 9.97
CA ASN A 107 7.13 -10.50 9.33
C ASN A 107 6.94 -10.19 7.83
N LEU A 108 7.47 -9.05 7.35
CA LEU A 108 7.19 -8.55 6.01
C LEU A 108 7.55 -9.53 4.89
N TYR A 109 8.71 -10.19 4.99
CA TYR A 109 9.11 -11.18 3.99
C TYR A 109 8.15 -12.36 3.95
N ASP A 110 7.85 -12.95 5.11
CA ASP A 110 7.03 -14.16 5.18
C ASP A 110 5.59 -13.90 4.77
N VAL A 111 4.99 -12.80 5.24
CA VAL A 111 3.63 -12.38 4.84
C VAL A 111 3.58 -12.11 3.34
N THR A 112 4.50 -11.30 2.80
CA THR A 112 4.51 -10.98 1.37
C THR A 112 4.68 -12.23 0.52
N ARG A 113 5.61 -13.12 0.90
CA ARG A 113 5.82 -14.39 0.22
C ARG A 113 4.54 -15.23 0.16
N LYS A 114 3.86 -15.41 1.30
CA LYS A 114 2.61 -16.17 1.39
C LYS A 114 1.49 -15.54 0.55
N VAL A 115 1.38 -14.22 0.59
CA VAL A 115 0.40 -13.48 -0.23
C VAL A 115 0.65 -13.72 -1.72
N ILE A 116 1.90 -13.62 -2.18
CA ILE A 116 2.24 -13.85 -3.60
C ILE A 116 2.01 -15.31 -4.00
N GLU A 117 2.40 -16.28 -3.16
CA GLU A 117 2.16 -17.70 -3.41
C GLU A 117 0.65 -18.01 -3.51
N TYR A 118 -0.17 -17.39 -2.66
CA TYR A 118 -1.62 -17.45 -2.74
C TYR A 118 -2.16 -16.85 -4.04
N ILE A 119 -1.69 -15.64 -4.39
CA ILE A 119 -2.04 -14.95 -5.65
C ILE A 119 -1.72 -15.82 -6.87
N GLN A 120 -0.56 -16.48 -6.88
CA GLN A 120 -0.17 -17.40 -7.94
C GLN A 120 -1.10 -18.60 -8.02
N LYS A 121 -1.37 -19.23 -6.88
CA LYS A 121 -2.23 -20.41 -6.78
C LYS A 121 -3.65 -20.12 -7.25
N GLU A 122 -4.25 -19.03 -6.78
CA GLU A 122 -5.61 -18.63 -7.10
C GLU A 122 -5.71 -17.84 -8.43
N ASN A 123 -4.56 -17.62 -9.07
CA ASN A 123 -4.44 -16.85 -10.32
C ASN A 123 -5.13 -15.48 -10.27
N VAL A 124 -4.91 -14.74 -9.17
CA VAL A 124 -5.45 -13.38 -8.95
C VAL A 124 -4.72 -12.38 -9.84
N LEU A 125 -5.46 -11.56 -10.59
CA LEU A 125 -4.88 -10.45 -11.37
C LEU A 125 -4.41 -9.35 -10.41
N THR A 126 -3.11 -9.06 -10.38
CA THR A 126 -2.58 -8.11 -9.41
C THR A 126 -1.31 -7.38 -9.85
N GLN A 127 -1.14 -6.19 -9.28
CA GLN A 127 0.15 -5.55 -9.09
C GLN A 127 0.38 -5.37 -7.58
N THR A 128 1.31 -6.13 -7.06
CA THR A 128 1.72 -6.05 -5.64
C THR A 128 3.00 -5.25 -5.53
N LYS A 129 3.10 -4.35 -4.57
CA LYS A 129 4.31 -3.56 -4.31
C LYS A 129 4.73 -3.61 -2.86
N VAL A 130 6.05 -3.63 -2.63
CA VAL A 130 6.67 -3.54 -1.31
C VAL A 130 7.57 -2.31 -1.27
N ALA A 131 7.34 -1.45 -0.28
CA ALA A 131 8.11 -0.22 -0.10
C ALA A 131 9.52 -0.50 0.43
N LYS A 132 10.47 0.40 0.14
CA LYS A 132 11.84 0.36 0.65
C LYS A 132 11.93 0.78 2.12
N ASN A 133 11.00 1.60 2.58
CA ASN A 133 10.97 2.12 3.93
C ASN A 133 9.72 1.60 4.66
N MET A 134 9.85 1.38 5.98
CA MET A 134 8.70 1.01 6.81
C MET A 134 7.68 2.15 6.86
N ARG A 135 6.44 1.76 6.60
CA ARG A 135 5.28 2.65 6.59
C ARG A 135 4.03 1.81 6.78
N ASN A 136 2.91 2.42 7.12
CA ASN A 136 1.65 1.70 7.32
C ASN A 136 1.06 1.07 6.04
N ASP A 137 1.57 1.46 4.87
CA ASP A 137 1.27 0.89 3.56
C ASP A 137 2.50 0.23 2.92
N VAL A 138 3.32 -0.46 3.74
CA VAL A 138 4.56 -1.11 3.29
C VAL A 138 4.32 -2.18 2.25
N LEU A 139 3.21 -2.90 2.35
CA LEU A 139 2.74 -3.88 1.38
C LEU A 139 1.39 -3.43 0.81
N VAL A 140 1.34 -3.24 -0.50
CA VAL A 140 0.11 -2.87 -1.21
C VAL A 140 -0.18 -3.90 -2.29
N VAL A 141 -1.39 -4.47 -2.25
CA VAL A 141 -1.89 -5.40 -3.27
C VAL A 141 -3.00 -4.70 -4.05
N ARG A 142 -2.80 -4.48 -5.34
CA ARG A 142 -3.82 -3.97 -6.26
C ARG A 142 -4.49 -5.14 -6.94
N VAL A 143 -5.82 -5.18 -6.90
CA VAL A 143 -6.65 -6.23 -7.52
C VAL A 143 -7.77 -5.61 -8.35
N ALA A 144 -8.24 -6.32 -9.36
CA ALA A 144 -9.14 -5.76 -10.36
C ALA A 144 -10.57 -5.48 -9.83
N ASN A 145 -11.05 -6.23 -8.83
CA ASN A 145 -12.43 -6.14 -8.38
C ASN A 145 -12.61 -6.60 -6.92
N GLY A 146 -13.85 -6.41 -6.41
CA GLY A 146 -14.20 -6.72 -5.02
C GLY A 146 -14.14 -8.22 -4.67
N GLU A 147 -14.39 -9.11 -5.62
CA GLU A 147 -14.29 -10.57 -5.38
C GLU A 147 -12.83 -10.98 -5.14
N GLU A 148 -11.91 -10.52 -5.99
CA GLU A 148 -10.48 -10.76 -5.80
C GLU A 148 -9.95 -10.09 -4.52
N ALA A 149 -10.44 -8.87 -4.23
CA ALA A 149 -10.10 -8.18 -2.98
C ALA A 149 -10.51 -9.00 -1.76
N LYS A 150 -11.74 -9.51 -1.74
CA LYS A 150 -12.24 -10.34 -0.64
C LYS A 150 -11.41 -11.60 -0.45
N LYS A 151 -11.05 -12.30 -1.52
CA LYS A 151 -10.19 -13.51 -1.45
C LYS A 151 -8.85 -13.21 -0.78
N VAL A 152 -8.19 -12.12 -1.18
CA VAL A 152 -6.91 -11.71 -0.59
C VAL A 152 -7.06 -11.30 0.87
N ILE A 153 -8.11 -10.54 1.21
CA ILE A 153 -8.40 -10.12 2.59
C ILE A 153 -8.63 -11.35 3.49
N ASP A 154 -9.49 -12.26 3.07
CA ASP A 154 -9.82 -13.47 3.84
C ASP A 154 -8.56 -14.32 4.05
N PHE A 155 -7.72 -14.45 3.03
CA PHE A 155 -6.44 -15.14 3.15
C PHE A 155 -5.49 -14.47 4.14
N VAL A 156 -5.29 -13.15 4.03
CA VAL A 156 -4.40 -12.39 4.92
C VAL A 156 -4.87 -12.47 6.37
N ASN A 157 -6.17 -12.30 6.60
CA ASN A 157 -6.75 -12.44 7.94
C ASN A 157 -6.56 -13.84 8.51
N GLY A 158 -6.66 -14.87 7.66
CA GLY A 158 -6.42 -16.27 8.03
C GLY A 158 -4.97 -16.60 8.40
N LEU A 159 -4.00 -15.74 8.03
CA LEU A 159 -2.60 -15.91 8.44
C LEU A 159 -2.37 -15.64 9.93
N GLY A 160 -3.28 -14.93 10.60
CA GLY A 160 -3.22 -14.65 12.03
C GLY A 160 -2.12 -13.68 12.47
N TYR A 161 -1.50 -12.94 11.54
CA TYR A 161 -0.54 -11.90 11.88
C TYR A 161 -1.22 -10.68 12.48
N LYS A 162 -0.68 -10.20 13.59
CA LYS A 162 -1.08 -8.93 14.20
C LYS A 162 0.04 -7.92 14.02
N SER A 163 -0.24 -6.84 13.30
CA SER A 163 0.71 -5.75 13.15
C SER A 163 0.62 -4.78 14.33
N SER A 164 1.78 -4.31 14.80
CA SER A 164 1.87 -3.19 15.75
C SER A 164 1.65 -1.84 15.05
N ILE A 165 1.70 -1.81 13.73
CA ILE A 165 1.55 -0.60 12.91
C ILE A 165 0.07 -0.26 12.79
N LYS A 166 -0.29 0.97 13.18
CA LYS A 166 -1.66 1.46 13.01
C LYS A 166 -2.02 1.56 11.53
N PRO A 167 -3.22 1.10 11.13
CA PRO A 167 -3.68 1.25 9.76
C PRO A 167 -3.86 2.73 9.38
N ASN A 168 -3.83 3.02 8.08
CA ASN A 168 -4.13 4.36 7.57
C ASN A 168 -5.58 4.74 7.92
N PRO A 169 -5.83 5.90 8.57
CA PRO A 169 -7.18 6.31 9.00
C PRO A 169 -8.13 6.62 7.85
N PHE A 170 -7.62 6.83 6.64
CA PHE A 170 -8.43 7.16 5.45
C PHE A 170 -8.80 5.95 4.58
N VAL A 171 -8.54 4.74 5.04
CA VAL A 171 -8.96 3.51 4.37
C VAL A 171 -9.95 2.73 5.23
N PHE A 172 -10.83 1.97 4.58
CA PHE A 172 -11.72 1.07 5.29
C PHE A 172 -10.93 -0.09 5.89
N SER A 173 -11.21 -0.41 7.15
CA SER A 173 -10.62 -1.56 7.82
C SER A 173 -11.51 -2.78 7.62
N SER A 174 -10.92 -3.92 7.25
CA SER A 174 -11.61 -5.20 7.08
C SER A 174 -11.40 -6.17 8.24
N GLY A 175 -10.73 -5.72 9.30
CA GLY A 175 -10.44 -6.55 10.47
C GLY A 175 -9.39 -5.94 11.35
#